data_f2507779084209584977fa64fdbb68bf
#
_entry.id   f2507779084209584977fa64fdbb68bf
#
_cell.length_a   1.000
_cell.length_b   1.000
_cell.length_c   1.000
_cell.angle_alpha   90.00
_cell.angle_beta   90.00
_cell.angle_gamma   90.00
#
_symmetry.space_group_name_H-M   'P 1'
#
loop_
_entity.id
_entity.type
_entity.pdbx_description
1 polymer ?
#
loop_
_entity_poly.entity_id
_entity_poly.type
_entity_poly.pdbx_seq_one_letter_code
_entity_poly.pdbx_strand_id
1 'polypeptide(L)'
;MTTKIALLSDIHGNSPALQAVLNDMQNQECTQVFMLGDIINGVDPHGCIQLLHDWCETNHAELTCLKGNGEEYLLTPDRDQLPDQDKEWNVDIINLVQWWEDHLTHADIEWIQTFHNHLFWKDACLVHDSPIDRLMSESWHKPNIAPQYQEWFYHSRGILPDMQDEEWEKLWAFMDTQNFSLVFCGHTHIPFFREHAGKRIYNLGSAGAPLDGDPRPAWVLVTESPSTDLDIAIRRVEYDIRLIHDLIDQTPDYYDFKDPDFKEAYKNWLSTGVHWKAHLGH
;
A
#
# COMPACT_ATOMS: atom_id res chain seq x y z
N MET A 1 -28.66 -3.67 8.87
CA MET A 1 -28.13 -2.44 8.25
C MET A 1 -26.98 -2.87 7.37
N THR A 2 -26.77 -2.19 6.27
CA THR A 2 -25.64 -2.44 5.37
C THR A 2 -24.44 -1.67 5.91
N THR A 3 -23.28 -2.33 6.06
CA THR A 3 -22.04 -1.69 6.45
C THR A 3 -21.18 -1.49 5.21
N LYS A 4 -20.60 -0.30 5.07
CA LYS A 4 -19.69 0.02 3.96
C LYS A 4 -18.29 0.26 4.51
N ILE A 5 -17.33 -0.46 3.96
CA ILE A 5 -15.95 -0.54 4.41
C ILE A 5 -15.06 -0.10 3.27
N ALA A 6 -14.14 0.80 3.54
CA ALA A 6 -13.11 1.22 2.60
C ALA A 6 -11.80 0.48 2.87
N LEU A 7 -11.18 -0.02 1.81
CA LEU A 7 -9.80 -0.54 1.87
C LEU A 7 -8.91 0.29 0.96
N LEU A 8 -7.81 0.79 1.51
CA LEU A 8 -6.82 1.65 0.85
C LEU A 8 -5.44 1.04 1.01
N SER A 9 -4.55 1.30 0.07
CA SER A 9 -3.13 0.94 0.14
C SER A 9 -2.30 1.95 -0.63
N ASP A 10 -1.02 2.07 -0.29
CA ASP A 10 -0.01 2.73 -1.11
C ASP A 10 -0.39 4.20 -1.44
N ILE A 11 -0.57 5.01 -0.39
CA ILE A 11 -0.88 6.44 -0.51
C ILE A 11 0.36 7.21 -1.00
N HIS A 12 1.54 6.78 -0.56
CA HIS A 12 2.82 7.35 -0.98
C HIS A 12 2.90 8.87 -0.86
N GLY A 13 2.48 9.42 0.30
CA GLY A 13 2.56 10.86 0.58
C GLY A 13 1.85 11.75 -0.44
N ASN A 14 0.89 11.21 -1.20
CA ASN A 14 0.09 11.94 -2.18
C ASN A 14 -1.22 12.42 -1.53
N SER A 15 -1.10 13.48 -0.72
CA SER A 15 -2.26 14.04 -0.01
C SER A 15 -3.39 14.55 -0.93
N PRO A 16 -3.14 15.13 -2.12
CA PRO A 16 -4.21 15.47 -3.07
C PRO A 16 -5.01 14.26 -3.57
N ALA A 17 -4.33 13.16 -3.89
CA ALA A 17 -4.99 11.93 -4.31
C ALA A 17 -5.81 11.33 -3.16
N LEU A 18 -5.21 11.26 -1.97
CA LEU A 18 -5.90 10.79 -0.77
C LEU A 18 -7.15 11.63 -0.47
N GLN A 19 -7.07 12.96 -0.56
CA GLN A 19 -8.24 13.82 -0.33
C GLN A 19 -9.40 13.49 -1.28
N ALA A 20 -9.10 13.22 -2.57
CA ALA A 20 -10.11 12.81 -3.52
C ALA A 20 -10.74 11.45 -3.18
N VAL A 21 -9.92 10.48 -2.76
CA VAL A 21 -10.40 9.17 -2.29
C VAL A 21 -11.28 9.31 -1.05
N LEU A 22 -10.87 10.10 -0.06
CA LEU A 22 -11.64 10.36 1.17
C LEU A 22 -13.00 11.01 0.87
N ASN A 23 -13.05 11.91 -0.11
CA ASN A 23 -14.32 12.51 -0.56
C ASN A 23 -15.25 11.46 -1.20
N ASP A 24 -14.70 10.53 -2.01
CA ASP A 24 -15.49 9.45 -2.58
C ASP A 24 -15.97 8.47 -1.50
N MET A 25 -15.11 8.12 -0.54
CA MET A 25 -15.48 7.30 0.62
C MET A 25 -16.62 7.91 1.44
N GLN A 26 -16.61 9.24 1.63
CA GLN A 26 -17.69 9.98 2.28
C GLN A 26 -18.99 9.87 1.49
N ASN A 27 -18.92 10.05 0.17
CA ASN A 27 -20.09 9.89 -0.73
C ASN A 27 -20.65 8.46 -0.71
N GLN A 28 -19.79 7.48 -0.42
CA GLN A 28 -20.20 6.09 -0.23
C GLN A 28 -20.70 5.81 1.20
N GLU A 29 -20.61 6.74 2.14
CA GLU A 29 -20.98 6.56 3.55
C GLU A 29 -20.20 5.43 4.24
N CYS A 30 -18.88 5.34 3.98
CA CYS A 30 -18.02 4.37 4.64
C CYS A 30 -17.87 4.69 6.12
N THR A 31 -17.97 3.65 6.97
CA THR A 31 -17.89 3.78 8.44
C THR A 31 -16.72 2.99 9.03
N GLN A 32 -16.01 2.23 8.22
CA GLN A 32 -14.81 1.50 8.59
C GLN A 32 -13.75 1.64 7.49
N VAL A 33 -12.49 1.79 7.88
CA VAL A 33 -11.35 1.95 6.95
C VAL A 33 -10.26 0.97 7.34
N PHE A 34 -9.79 0.18 6.37
CA PHE A 34 -8.57 -0.58 6.46
C PHE A 34 -7.51 0.05 5.55
N MET A 35 -6.43 0.54 6.15
CA MET A 35 -5.27 1.05 5.43
C MET A 35 -4.16 0.00 5.42
N LEU A 36 -3.82 -0.52 4.24
CA LEU A 36 -2.93 -1.66 4.10
C LEU A 36 -1.44 -1.29 3.94
N GLY A 37 -1.04 -0.11 4.42
CA GLY A 37 0.37 0.31 4.50
C GLY A 37 0.82 1.23 3.36
N ASP A 38 2.06 1.69 3.47
CA ASP A 38 2.72 2.64 2.58
C ASP A 38 1.99 3.98 2.48
N ILE A 39 1.76 4.60 3.65
CA ILE A 39 1.21 5.96 3.75
C ILE A 39 2.30 6.99 3.44
N ILE A 40 3.52 6.76 3.97
CA ILE A 40 4.54 7.80 4.15
C ILE A 40 5.52 7.97 2.99
N ASN A 41 5.54 7.07 2.01
CA ASN A 41 6.59 6.94 0.99
C ASN A 41 6.60 8.06 -0.08
N GLY A 42 6.33 9.32 0.27
CA GLY A 42 6.23 10.43 -0.68
C GLY A 42 6.45 11.79 -0.03
N VAL A 43 6.07 12.84 -0.73
CA VAL A 43 6.43 14.23 -0.41
C VAL A 43 5.61 14.87 0.72
N ASP A 44 4.46 14.28 1.11
CA ASP A 44 3.60 14.84 2.16
C ASP A 44 3.12 13.76 3.14
N PRO A 45 4.05 13.07 3.85
CA PRO A 45 3.70 11.98 4.77
C PRO A 45 2.82 12.46 5.94
N HIS A 46 3.20 13.59 6.56
CA HIS A 46 2.44 14.16 7.68
C HIS A 46 1.05 14.60 7.25
N GLY A 47 0.92 15.28 6.10
CA GLY A 47 -0.38 15.70 5.57
C GLY A 47 -1.31 14.52 5.29
N CYS A 48 -0.80 13.40 4.77
CA CYS A 48 -1.59 12.19 4.60
C CYS A 48 -2.11 11.61 5.91
N ILE A 49 -1.27 11.57 6.96
CA ILE A 49 -1.66 11.11 8.29
C ILE A 49 -2.76 12.01 8.87
N GLN A 50 -2.59 13.33 8.81
CA GLN A 50 -3.59 14.29 9.28
C GLN A 50 -4.92 14.13 8.55
N LEU A 51 -4.91 14.02 7.22
CA LEU A 51 -6.12 13.82 6.43
C LEU A 51 -6.89 12.55 6.83
N LEU A 52 -6.19 11.44 7.08
CA LEU A 52 -6.82 10.20 7.54
C LEU A 52 -7.48 10.37 8.91
N HIS A 53 -6.78 11.00 9.86
CA HIS A 53 -7.30 11.25 11.20
C HIS A 53 -8.52 12.16 11.17
N ASP A 54 -8.41 13.32 10.53
CA ASP A 54 -9.47 14.33 10.46
C ASP A 54 -10.74 13.76 9.79
N TRP A 55 -10.53 12.96 8.72
CA TRP A 55 -11.65 12.33 8.02
C TRP A 55 -12.34 11.29 8.91
N CYS A 56 -11.58 10.42 9.57
CA CYS A 56 -12.15 9.40 10.44
C CYS A 56 -12.88 10.00 11.63
N GLU A 57 -12.31 11.05 12.27
CA GLU A 57 -12.98 11.77 13.36
C GLU A 57 -14.28 12.42 12.88
N THR A 58 -14.24 13.14 11.76
CA THR A 58 -15.40 13.84 11.19
C THR A 58 -16.53 12.91 10.80
N ASN A 59 -16.20 11.74 10.25
CA ASN A 59 -17.19 10.77 9.77
C ASN A 59 -17.51 9.67 10.80
N HIS A 60 -16.94 9.73 12.02
CA HIS A 60 -17.06 8.71 13.05
C HIS A 60 -16.71 7.31 12.54
N ALA A 61 -15.70 7.22 11.69
CA ALA A 61 -15.25 5.99 11.07
C ALA A 61 -14.14 5.33 11.90
N GLU A 62 -14.16 4.00 11.94
CA GLU A 62 -13.10 3.20 12.57
C GLU A 62 -11.94 3.05 11.57
N LEU A 63 -10.71 3.32 11.99
CA LEU A 63 -9.49 3.19 11.19
C LEU A 63 -8.58 2.11 11.78
N THR A 64 -8.20 1.14 10.94
CA THR A 64 -7.18 0.15 11.27
C THR A 64 -6.10 0.18 10.20
N CYS A 65 -4.82 0.28 10.62
CA CYS A 65 -3.69 0.39 9.72
C CYS A 65 -2.76 -0.81 9.82
N LEU A 66 -2.23 -1.22 8.67
CA LEU A 66 -1.14 -2.18 8.54
C LEU A 66 0.15 -1.44 8.16
N LYS A 67 1.29 -2.08 8.43
CA LYS A 67 2.59 -1.59 7.96
C LYS A 67 2.81 -2.01 6.52
N GLY A 68 3.22 -1.08 5.69
CA GLY A 68 3.90 -1.34 4.44
C GLY A 68 5.42 -1.41 4.65
N ASN A 69 6.17 -1.54 3.58
CA ASN A 69 7.64 -1.54 3.66
C ASN A 69 8.19 -0.18 4.08
N GLY A 70 7.54 0.93 3.75
CA GLY A 70 7.95 2.26 4.19
C GLY A 70 7.87 2.43 5.70
N GLU A 71 6.77 2.04 6.33
CA GLU A 71 6.63 2.08 7.78
C GLU A 71 7.62 1.12 8.47
N GLU A 72 7.89 -0.04 7.89
CA GLU A 72 8.90 -0.97 8.44
C GLU A 72 10.31 -0.41 8.35
N TYR A 73 10.69 0.23 7.25
CA TYR A 73 11.98 0.93 7.13
C TYR A 73 12.11 2.03 8.19
N LEU A 74 11.09 2.87 8.34
CA LEU A 74 11.07 3.93 9.35
C LEU A 74 11.26 3.36 10.77
N LEU A 75 10.60 2.26 11.09
CA LEU A 75 10.60 1.65 12.43
C LEU A 75 11.81 0.74 12.69
N THR A 76 12.69 0.51 11.71
CA THR A 76 13.90 -0.31 11.88
C THR A 76 14.94 0.45 12.71
N PRO A 77 15.24 -0.02 13.94
CA PRO A 77 16.09 0.74 14.86
C PRO A 77 17.57 0.71 14.48
N ASP A 78 18.01 -0.33 13.80
CA ASP A 78 19.38 -0.54 13.36
C ASP A 78 19.48 -0.29 11.86
N ARG A 79 19.99 0.89 11.49
CA ARG A 79 20.11 1.33 10.09
C ARG A 79 21.03 0.44 9.24
N ASP A 80 21.96 -0.29 9.87
CA ASP A 80 22.81 -1.26 9.17
C ASP A 80 22.00 -2.49 8.67
N GLN A 81 20.77 -2.66 9.14
CA GLN A 81 19.85 -3.71 8.66
C GLN A 81 18.99 -3.26 7.48
N LEU A 82 18.97 -1.98 7.17
CA LEU A 82 18.28 -1.47 5.98
C LEU A 82 19.10 -1.81 4.71
N PRO A 83 18.42 -2.03 3.58
CA PRO A 83 19.14 -2.11 2.32
C PRO A 83 19.82 -0.77 2.01
N ASP A 84 21.08 -0.82 1.58
CA ASP A 84 21.84 0.38 1.21
C ASP A 84 21.12 1.19 0.13
N GLN A 85 20.47 0.49 -0.80
CA GLN A 85 19.77 1.08 -1.92
C GLN A 85 18.61 0.18 -2.34
N ASP A 86 17.45 0.77 -2.54
CA ASP A 86 16.40 0.14 -3.33
C ASP A 86 16.81 0.15 -4.80
N LYS A 87 17.26 -1.00 -5.30
CA LYS A 87 17.78 -1.15 -6.67
C LYS A 87 16.70 -0.98 -7.73
N GLU A 88 15.46 -1.25 -7.37
CA GLU A 88 14.33 -1.08 -8.28
C GLU A 88 14.01 0.40 -8.50
N TRP A 89 14.00 1.16 -7.41
CA TRP A 89 13.64 2.58 -7.41
C TRP A 89 14.86 3.52 -7.47
N ASN A 90 16.08 2.99 -7.36
CA ASN A 90 17.33 3.76 -7.30
C ASN A 90 17.31 4.82 -6.19
N VAL A 91 16.83 4.45 -5.02
CA VAL A 91 16.64 5.32 -3.85
C VAL A 91 17.56 4.86 -2.74
N ASP A 92 18.28 5.81 -2.13
CA ASP A 92 19.03 5.61 -0.89
C ASP A 92 18.04 5.52 0.28
N ILE A 93 17.82 4.30 0.77
CA ILE A 93 16.84 4.02 1.82
C ILE A 93 17.19 4.70 3.14
N ILE A 94 18.48 4.79 3.49
CA ILE A 94 18.90 5.40 4.74
C ILE A 94 18.57 6.88 4.74
N ASN A 95 18.90 7.59 3.67
CA ASN A 95 18.57 9.00 3.53
C ASN A 95 17.07 9.25 3.41
N LEU A 96 16.35 8.35 2.74
CA LEU A 96 14.89 8.41 2.66
C LEU A 96 14.23 8.31 4.03
N VAL A 97 14.68 7.35 4.85
CA VAL A 97 14.17 7.18 6.22
C VAL A 97 14.51 8.40 7.09
N GLN A 98 15.73 8.94 6.95
CA GLN A 98 16.10 10.17 7.66
C GLN A 98 15.18 11.35 7.26
N TRP A 99 14.87 11.48 5.96
CA TRP A 99 13.95 12.50 5.48
C TRP A 99 12.56 12.35 6.09
N TRP A 100 12.02 11.12 6.21
CA TRP A 100 10.74 10.89 6.88
C TRP A 100 10.78 11.27 8.37
N GLU A 101 11.86 10.91 9.08
CA GLU A 101 12.03 11.30 10.49
C GLU A 101 12.03 12.83 10.68
N ASP A 102 12.61 13.57 9.75
CA ASP A 102 12.67 15.03 9.79
C ASP A 102 11.32 15.70 9.43
N HIS A 103 10.42 15.00 8.72
CA HIS A 103 9.14 15.53 8.23
C HIS A 103 7.91 14.93 8.92
N LEU A 104 8.09 13.93 9.77
CA LEU A 104 7.06 13.38 10.63
C LEU A 104 7.16 13.95 12.05
N THR A 105 6.03 14.15 12.70
CA THR A 105 6.02 14.49 14.12
C THR A 105 6.27 13.24 14.98
N HIS A 106 6.67 13.45 16.22
CA HIS A 106 6.79 12.34 17.18
C HIS A 106 5.48 11.58 17.35
N ALA A 107 4.35 12.27 17.34
CA ALA A 107 3.02 11.67 17.44
C ALA A 107 2.70 10.79 16.21
N ASP A 108 3.13 11.19 15.00
CA ASP A 108 2.96 10.37 13.80
C ASP A 108 3.73 9.06 13.90
N ILE A 109 4.99 9.13 14.36
CA ILE A 109 5.84 7.94 14.54
C ILE A 109 5.27 7.02 15.63
N GLU A 110 4.82 7.58 16.76
CA GLU A 110 4.14 6.79 17.81
C GLU A 110 2.87 6.12 17.28
N TRP A 111 2.10 6.79 16.43
CA TRP A 111 0.92 6.21 15.81
C TRP A 111 1.29 5.09 14.84
N ILE A 112 2.29 5.28 13.97
CA ILE A 112 2.79 4.27 13.03
C ILE A 112 3.28 3.01 13.78
N GLN A 113 3.87 3.15 14.97
CA GLN A 113 4.27 2.01 15.81
C GLN A 113 3.09 1.11 16.21
N THR A 114 1.87 1.63 16.22
CA THR A 114 0.66 0.85 16.53
C THR A 114 0.13 0.01 15.38
N PHE A 115 0.68 0.16 14.18
CA PHE A 115 0.21 -0.55 13.00
C PHE A 115 0.48 -2.06 13.09
N HIS A 116 -0.43 -2.85 12.56
CA HIS A 116 -0.32 -4.30 12.52
C HIS A 116 0.52 -4.77 11.33
N ASN A 117 1.10 -5.96 11.40
CA ASN A 117 1.78 -6.58 10.24
C ASN A 117 0.76 -7.23 9.29
N HIS A 118 -0.32 -7.76 9.83
CA HIS A 118 -1.45 -8.34 9.12
C HIS A 118 -2.71 -8.27 9.99
N LEU A 119 -3.85 -8.49 9.38
CA LEU A 119 -5.13 -8.54 10.09
C LEU A 119 -6.00 -9.66 9.50
N PHE A 120 -6.65 -10.43 10.36
CA PHE A 120 -7.75 -11.28 9.96
C PHE A 120 -9.08 -10.56 10.22
N TRP A 121 -9.87 -10.43 9.18
CA TRP A 121 -11.21 -9.87 9.25
C TRP A 121 -12.18 -10.86 8.59
N LYS A 122 -13.04 -11.49 9.41
CA LYS A 122 -13.88 -12.63 8.99
C LYS A 122 -13.02 -13.79 8.44
N ASP A 123 -13.24 -14.19 7.20
CA ASP A 123 -12.45 -15.18 6.45
C ASP A 123 -11.39 -14.55 5.53
N ALA A 124 -11.19 -13.25 5.68
CA ALA A 124 -10.19 -12.51 4.91
C ALA A 124 -8.89 -12.32 5.70
N CYS A 125 -7.77 -12.46 5.00
CA CYS A 125 -6.45 -12.01 5.42
C CYS A 125 -6.12 -10.68 4.72
N LEU A 126 -5.87 -9.63 5.51
CA LEU A 126 -5.45 -8.32 5.05
C LEU A 126 -3.95 -8.20 5.29
N VAL A 127 -3.19 -7.87 4.26
CA VAL A 127 -1.74 -7.72 4.27
C VAL A 127 -1.31 -6.57 3.35
N HIS A 128 -0.09 -6.07 3.53
CA HIS A 128 0.42 -5.09 2.58
C HIS A 128 0.84 -5.77 1.26
N ASP A 129 1.74 -6.75 1.32
CA ASP A 129 2.34 -7.42 0.16
C ASP A 129 1.74 -8.80 -0.12
N SER A 130 2.12 -9.83 0.65
CA SER A 130 1.55 -11.17 0.52
C SER A 130 1.31 -11.83 1.87
N PRO A 131 0.30 -12.73 1.99
CA PRO A 131 0.08 -13.45 3.25
C PRO A 131 1.21 -14.42 3.58
N ILE A 132 1.96 -14.91 2.60
CA ILE A 132 3.13 -15.76 2.83
C ILE A 132 4.20 -14.97 3.56
N ASP A 133 4.51 -13.76 3.09
CA ASP A 133 5.53 -12.91 3.68
C ASP A 133 5.13 -12.46 5.09
N ARG A 134 3.90 -11.99 5.26
CA ARG A 134 3.43 -11.40 6.51
C ARG A 134 3.10 -12.39 7.62
N LEU A 135 2.70 -13.60 7.29
CA LEU A 135 2.36 -14.63 8.27
C LEU A 135 3.53 -15.55 8.61
N MET A 136 4.53 -15.64 7.71
CA MET A 136 5.69 -16.52 7.91
C MET A 136 6.91 -15.78 8.47
N SER A 137 6.89 -14.45 8.50
CA SER A 137 7.97 -13.62 9.03
C SER A 137 7.48 -12.75 10.18
N GLU A 138 8.19 -12.75 11.31
CA GLU A 138 7.96 -11.82 12.42
C GLU A 138 8.48 -10.42 12.08
N SER A 139 9.35 -10.32 11.10
CA SER A 139 9.86 -9.06 10.58
C SER A 139 10.40 -9.26 9.17
N TRP A 140 10.26 -8.28 8.32
CA TRP A 140 10.83 -8.19 6.98
C TRP A 140 12.34 -8.54 6.92
N HIS A 141 13.08 -8.31 8.01
CA HIS A 141 14.53 -8.47 8.04
C HIS A 141 15.04 -9.83 8.55
N LYS A 142 14.23 -10.67 9.16
CA LYS A 142 14.69 -11.96 9.75
C LYS A 142 13.65 -13.06 9.56
N PRO A 143 13.52 -13.58 8.35
CA PRO A 143 12.57 -14.66 8.12
C PRO A 143 13.08 -15.97 8.74
N ASN A 144 12.36 -16.47 9.71
CA ASN A 144 12.43 -17.88 10.07
C ASN A 144 11.42 -18.64 9.21
N ILE A 145 11.58 -18.53 7.88
CA ILE A 145 10.62 -19.00 6.90
C ILE A 145 10.86 -20.47 6.62
N ALA A 146 9.78 -21.24 6.55
CA ALA A 146 9.85 -22.64 6.12
C ALA A 146 10.53 -22.74 4.73
N PRO A 147 11.44 -23.73 4.52
CA PRO A 147 12.27 -23.78 3.31
C PRO A 147 11.53 -23.68 1.99
N GLN A 148 10.28 -24.18 1.92
CA GLN A 148 9.47 -24.14 0.70
C GLN A 148 9.00 -22.73 0.30
N TYR A 149 9.09 -21.74 1.22
CA TYR A 149 8.70 -20.35 0.98
C TYR A 149 9.88 -19.38 0.95
N GLN A 150 11.12 -19.83 1.22
CA GLN A 150 12.30 -18.97 1.27
C GLN A 150 12.55 -18.24 -0.05
N GLU A 151 12.36 -18.92 -1.18
CA GLU A 151 12.55 -18.33 -2.49
C GLU A 151 11.52 -17.21 -2.75
N TRP A 152 10.27 -17.43 -2.35
CA TRP A 152 9.21 -16.42 -2.41
C TRP A 152 9.59 -15.17 -1.63
N PHE A 153 10.01 -15.35 -0.38
CA PHE A 153 10.36 -14.23 0.50
C PHE A 153 11.51 -13.37 -0.04
N TYR A 154 12.59 -13.99 -0.51
CA TYR A 154 13.75 -13.25 -1.04
C TYR A 154 13.47 -12.51 -2.35
N HIS A 155 12.38 -12.82 -3.01
CA HIS A 155 11.95 -12.23 -4.26
C HIS A 155 10.58 -11.56 -4.13
N SER A 156 10.14 -11.23 -2.89
CA SER A 156 8.82 -10.68 -2.67
C SER A 156 8.59 -9.41 -3.48
N ARG A 157 7.82 -9.58 -4.54
CA ARG A 157 7.30 -8.51 -5.39
C ARG A 157 5.85 -8.20 -5.05
N GLY A 158 5.36 -8.75 -3.92
CA GLY A 158 3.93 -8.80 -3.63
C GLY A 158 3.19 -9.78 -4.56
N ILE A 159 1.88 -9.66 -4.62
CA ILE A 159 1.05 -10.50 -5.50
C ILE A 159 0.79 -9.76 -6.81
N LEU A 160 1.35 -10.27 -7.91
CA LEU A 160 1.23 -9.70 -9.26
C LEU A 160 0.23 -10.48 -10.12
N PRO A 161 -0.47 -9.83 -11.07
CA PRO A 161 -1.45 -10.50 -11.92
C PRO A 161 -0.82 -11.52 -12.90
N ASP A 162 0.46 -11.34 -13.23
CA ASP A 162 1.23 -12.14 -14.19
C ASP A 162 2.16 -13.17 -13.53
N MET A 163 1.97 -13.46 -12.22
CA MET A 163 2.66 -14.54 -11.54
C MET A 163 2.51 -15.88 -12.29
N GLN A 164 3.54 -16.73 -12.23
CA GLN A 164 3.52 -18.04 -12.86
C GLN A 164 2.53 -18.98 -12.13
N ASP A 165 2.03 -19.99 -12.84
CA ASP A 165 1.04 -20.92 -12.28
C ASP A 165 1.54 -21.61 -10.99
N GLU A 166 2.83 -21.92 -10.90
CA GLU A 166 3.45 -22.52 -9.72
C GLU A 166 3.43 -21.59 -8.49
N GLU A 167 3.56 -20.28 -8.69
CA GLU A 167 3.47 -19.27 -7.63
C GLU A 167 2.02 -19.15 -7.15
N TRP A 168 1.07 -19.14 -8.08
CA TRP A 168 -0.36 -19.18 -7.76
C TRP A 168 -0.75 -20.44 -6.97
N GLU A 169 -0.26 -21.61 -7.38
CA GLU A 169 -0.52 -22.88 -6.68
C GLU A 169 0.02 -22.83 -5.23
N LYS A 170 1.22 -22.31 -5.01
CA LYS A 170 1.78 -22.12 -3.67
C LYS A 170 0.90 -21.20 -2.81
N LEU A 171 0.44 -20.09 -3.36
CA LEU A 171 -0.41 -19.13 -2.65
C LEU A 171 -1.78 -19.74 -2.31
N TRP A 172 -2.43 -20.43 -3.25
CA TRP A 172 -3.69 -21.12 -2.98
C TRP A 172 -3.56 -22.21 -1.91
N ALA A 173 -2.50 -23.01 -1.96
CA ALA A 173 -2.20 -24.04 -0.95
C ALA A 173 -1.92 -23.40 0.43
N PHE A 174 -1.24 -22.27 0.46
CA PHE A 174 -1.00 -21.54 1.70
C PHE A 174 -2.31 -21.04 2.32
N MET A 175 -3.21 -20.48 1.54
CA MET A 175 -4.55 -20.05 2.00
C MET A 175 -5.34 -21.22 2.60
N ASP A 176 -5.27 -22.43 1.99
CA ASP A 176 -5.89 -23.64 2.56
C ASP A 176 -5.29 -24.01 3.90
N THR A 177 -3.94 -23.97 4.00
CA THR A 177 -3.22 -24.35 5.22
C THR A 177 -3.55 -23.40 6.38
N GLN A 178 -3.73 -22.11 6.10
CA GLN A 178 -4.05 -21.06 7.07
C GLN A 178 -5.55 -20.85 7.29
N ASN A 179 -6.41 -21.56 6.53
CA ASN A 179 -7.86 -21.58 6.63
C ASN A 179 -8.52 -20.18 6.44
N PHE A 180 -8.14 -19.47 5.37
CA PHE A 180 -8.85 -18.29 4.90
C PHE A 180 -9.13 -18.36 3.41
N SER A 181 -10.20 -17.71 2.95
CA SER A 181 -10.65 -17.79 1.56
C SER A 181 -10.58 -16.47 0.79
N LEU A 182 -10.22 -15.39 1.47
CA LEU A 182 -10.14 -14.06 0.89
C LEU A 182 -8.84 -13.38 1.29
N VAL A 183 -8.19 -12.70 0.34
CA VAL A 183 -7.01 -11.85 0.58
C VAL A 183 -7.28 -10.46 0.03
N PHE A 184 -6.92 -9.45 0.81
CA PHE A 184 -6.73 -8.07 0.36
C PHE A 184 -5.28 -7.68 0.53
N CYS A 185 -4.65 -7.16 -0.53
CA CYS A 185 -3.26 -6.71 -0.54
C CYS A 185 -3.07 -5.46 -1.41
N GLY A 186 -1.90 -4.83 -1.30
CA GLY A 186 -1.46 -3.68 -2.08
C GLY A 186 -0.07 -3.90 -2.67
N HIS A 187 0.88 -2.98 -2.36
CA HIS A 187 2.32 -3.05 -2.63
C HIS A 187 2.71 -2.97 -4.11
N THR A 188 2.02 -3.66 -5.01
CA THR A 188 2.38 -3.67 -6.42
C THR A 188 1.81 -2.49 -7.21
N HIS A 189 0.91 -1.72 -6.60
CA HIS A 189 0.19 -0.59 -7.20
C HIS A 189 -0.67 -0.95 -8.42
N ILE A 190 -0.87 -2.24 -8.69
CA ILE A 190 -1.64 -2.77 -9.82
C ILE A 190 -2.90 -3.43 -9.27
N PRO A 191 -4.07 -2.80 -9.38
CA PRO A 191 -5.30 -3.39 -8.89
C PRO A 191 -5.76 -4.54 -9.77
N PHE A 192 -6.09 -5.65 -9.16
CA PHE A 192 -6.68 -6.78 -9.85
C PHE A 192 -7.52 -7.65 -8.93
N PHE A 193 -8.31 -8.51 -9.54
CA PHE A 193 -9.06 -9.57 -8.89
C PHE A 193 -8.70 -10.92 -9.51
N ARG A 194 -8.51 -11.93 -8.66
CA ARG A 194 -8.35 -13.32 -9.11
C ARG A 194 -9.11 -14.26 -8.19
N GLU A 195 -9.73 -15.26 -8.81
CA GLU A 195 -10.49 -16.30 -8.11
C GLU A 195 -10.03 -17.70 -8.55
N HIS A 196 -9.93 -18.62 -7.60
CA HIS A 196 -9.66 -20.03 -7.86
C HIS A 196 -10.26 -20.91 -6.75
N ALA A 197 -11.07 -21.89 -7.13
CA ALA A 197 -11.66 -22.90 -6.23
C ALA A 197 -12.32 -22.29 -4.97
N GLY A 198 -13.05 -21.19 -5.13
CA GLY A 198 -13.75 -20.49 -4.06
C GLY A 198 -12.85 -19.56 -3.21
N LYS A 199 -11.57 -19.47 -3.53
CA LYS A 199 -10.65 -18.48 -2.93
C LYS A 199 -10.57 -17.24 -3.80
N ARG A 200 -10.45 -16.06 -3.20
CA ARG A 200 -10.45 -14.77 -3.88
C ARG A 200 -9.29 -13.90 -3.39
N ILE A 201 -8.64 -13.23 -4.31
CA ILE A 201 -7.59 -12.26 -4.02
C ILE A 201 -7.94 -10.95 -4.72
N TYR A 202 -7.88 -9.86 -3.96
CA TYR A 202 -8.00 -8.49 -4.43
C TYR A 202 -6.71 -7.75 -4.11
N ASN A 203 -5.98 -7.32 -5.14
CA ASN A 203 -5.01 -6.26 -4.96
C ASN A 203 -5.73 -4.92 -5.11
N LEU A 204 -5.56 -4.04 -4.12
CA LEU A 204 -6.26 -2.76 -4.07
C LEU A 204 -5.73 -1.76 -5.09
N GLY A 205 -4.53 -2.00 -5.63
CA GLY A 205 -3.76 -1.01 -6.36
C GLY A 205 -3.19 0.04 -5.41
N SER A 206 -3.11 1.28 -5.87
CA SER A 206 -2.55 2.37 -5.09
C SER A 206 -3.51 3.55 -5.01
N ALA A 207 -3.67 4.11 -3.80
CA ALA A 207 -4.44 5.31 -3.55
C ALA A 207 -3.67 6.62 -3.85
N GLY A 208 -2.37 6.53 -4.18
CA GLY A 208 -1.55 7.71 -4.44
C GLY A 208 -0.62 7.61 -5.65
N ALA A 209 -0.19 6.42 -6.03
CA ALA A 209 0.81 6.20 -7.07
C ALA A 209 0.53 4.94 -7.93
N PRO A 210 -0.58 4.89 -8.70
CA PRO A 210 -0.95 3.74 -9.53
C PRO A 210 0.11 3.37 -10.57
N LEU A 211 0.19 2.07 -10.94
CA LEU A 211 1.17 1.52 -11.89
C LEU A 211 0.56 0.67 -13.02
N ASP A 212 -0.73 0.78 -13.25
CA ASP A 212 -1.47 -0.03 -14.24
C ASP A 212 -1.86 0.75 -15.51
N GLY A 213 -1.28 1.93 -15.71
CA GLY A 213 -1.56 2.81 -16.86
C GLY A 213 -2.78 3.70 -16.69
N ASP A 214 -3.42 3.66 -15.53
CA ASP A 214 -4.51 4.57 -15.14
C ASP A 214 -4.04 5.44 -13.96
N PRO A 215 -3.80 6.76 -14.13
CA PRO A 215 -3.26 7.63 -13.09
C PRO A 215 -4.25 7.91 -11.96
N ARG A 216 -5.49 7.48 -12.09
CA ARG A 216 -6.51 7.70 -11.07
C ARG A 216 -6.28 6.82 -9.84
N PRO A 217 -6.27 7.39 -8.62
CA PRO A 217 -6.22 6.62 -7.38
C PRO A 217 -7.20 5.47 -7.34
N ALA A 218 -6.74 4.32 -6.86
CA ALA A 218 -7.56 3.13 -6.66
C ALA A 218 -7.83 2.89 -5.18
N TRP A 219 -9.05 2.45 -4.87
CA TRP A 219 -9.42 1.92 -3.56
C TRP A 219 -10.55 0.89 -3.70
N VAL A 220 -10.80 0.11 -2.67
CA VAL A 220 -11.82 -0.94 -2.71
C VAL A 220 -12.95 -0.61 -1.74
N LEU A 221 -14.18 -0.64 -2.26
CA LEU A 221 -15.40 -0.60 -1.47
C LEU A 221 -15.89 -2.02 -1.21
N VAL A 222 -16.02 -2.38 0.07
CA VAL A 222 -16.70 -3.60 0.49
C VAL A 222 -18.06 -3.23 1.08
N THR A 223 -19.11 -3.80 0.52
CA THR A 223 -20.48 -3.66 1.03
C THR A 223 -20.90 -4.96 1.70
N GLU A 224 -21.11 -4.88 3.00
CA GLU A 224 -21.61 -6.00 3.79
C GLU A 224 -23.12 -5.89 4.00
N SER A 225 -23.85 -6.90 3.60
CA SER A 225 -25.29 -7.02 3.84
C SER A 225 -25.60 -8.27 4.67
N PRO A 226 -26.59 -8.23 5.59
CA PRO A 226 -26.94 -9.39 6.41
C PRO A 226 -27.39 -10.63 5.64
N SER A 227 -27.73 -10.50 4.37
CA SER A 227 -28.37 -11.55 3.57
C SER A 227 -27.55 -12.01 2.37
N THR A 228 -26.37 -11.45 2.13
CA THR A 228 -25.56 -11.73 0.93
C THR A 228 -24.08 -11.85 1.26
N ASP A 229 -23.33 -12.50 0.37
CA ASP A 229 -21.87 -12.44 0.35
C ASP A 229 -21.38 -10.98 0.24
N LEU A 230 -20.11 -10.75 0.57
CA LEU A 230 -19.49 -9.43 0.43
C LEU A 230 -19.54 -8.99 -1.04
N ASP A 231 -20.12 -7.82 -1.29
CA ASP A 231 -20.01 -7.13 -2.57
C ASP A 231 -18.74 -6.28 -2.55
N ILE A 232 -17.81 -6.54 -3.47
CA ILE A 232 -16.45 -5.97 -3.46
C ILE A 232 -16.22 -5.30 -4.82
N ALA A 233 -15.95 -3.99 -4.79
CA ALA A 233 -15.74 -3.18 -5.98
C ALA A 233 -14.46 -2.37 -5.91
N ILE A 234 -13.57 -2.51 -6.91
CA ILE A 234 -12.45 -1.60 -7.11
C ILE A 234 -12.98 -0.29 -7.69
N ARG A 235 -12.64 0.82 -7.08
CA ARG A 235 -13.06 2.17 -7.47
C ARG A 235 -11.87 2.99 -7.96
N ARG A 236 -12.13 3.94 -8.86
CA ARG A 236 -11.16 4.90 -9.38
C ARG A 236 -11.71 6.31 -9.20
N VAL A 237 -10.85 7.23 -8.80
CA VAL A 237 -11.24 8.60 -8.47
C VAL A 237 -10.42 9.61 -9.28
N GLU A 238 -11.09 10.58 -9.89
CA GLU A 238 -10.41 11.70 -10.53
C GLU A 238 -9.89 12.69 -9.48
N TYR A 239 -8.67 13.21 -9.66
CA TYR A 239 -8.13 14.30 -8.87
C TYR A 239 -7.31 15.26 -9.74
N ASP A 240 -7.03 16.44 -9.23
CA ASP A 240 -6.20 17.42 -9.94
C ASP A 240 -4.72 17.11 -9.74
N ILE A 241 -4.11 16.46 -10.71
CA ILE A 241 -2.70 16.04 -10.70
C ILE A 241 -1.73 17.21 -10.50
N ARG A 242 -2.13 18.45 -10.85
CA ARG A 242 -1.27 19.62 -10.67
C ARG A 242 -0.98 19.89 -9.20
N LEU A 243 -1.88 19.54 -8.31
CA LEU A 243 -1.70 19.74 -6.87
C LEU A 243 -0.53 18.93 -6.32
N ILE A 244 -0.37 17.66 -6.74
CA ILE A 244 0.79 16.86 -6.31
C ILE A 244 2.06 17.32 -7.02
N HIS A 245 1.99 17.79 -8.28
CA HIS A 245 3.15 18.37 -8.95
C HIS A 245 3.66 19.62 -8.23
N ASP A 246 2.74 20.48 -7.77
CA ASP A 246 3.10 21.68 -7.01
C ASP A 246 3.75 21.31 -5.66
N LEU A 247 3.25 20.29 -4.96
CA LEU A 247 3.87 19.77 -3.73
C LEU A 247 5.29 19.22 -4.00
N ILE A 248 5.45 18.43 -5.05
CA ILE A 248 6.75 17.92 -5.50
C ILE A 248 7.74 19.07 -5.76
N ASP A 249 7.29 20.16 -6.37
CA ASP A 249 8.15 21.32 -6.64
C ASP A 249 8.49 22.12 -5.38
N GLN A 250 7.63 22.10 -4.38
CA GLN A 250 7.81 22.77 -3.10
C GLN A 250 8.67 21.97 -2.09
N THR A 251 8.95 20.70 -2.40
CA THR A 251 9.71 19.78 -1.52
C THR A 251 10.98 19.27 -2.25
N PRO A 252 11.90 20.16 -2.65
CA PRO A 252 13.06 19.77 -3.47
C PRO A 252 14.03 18.84 -2.72
N ASP A 253 14.17 18.98 -1.41
CA ASP A 253 15.02 18.18 -0.53
C ASP A 253 14.66 16.69 -0.50
N TYR A 254 13.39 16.35 -0.77
CA TYR A 254 12.97 14.95 -0.94
C TYR A 254 13.69 14.24 -2.10
N TYR A 255 14.27 15.00 -3.03
CA TYR A 255 14.92 14.48 -4.23
C TYR A 255 16.46 14.55 -4.17
N ASP A 256 17.05 15.16 -3.14
CA ASP A 256 18.51 15.38 -3.02
C ASP A 256 19.30 14.06 -2.93
N PHE A 257 18.68 12.97 -2.46
CA PHE A 257 19.28 11.64 -2.32
C PHE A 257 18.82 10.64 -3.40
N LYS A 258 18.20 11.13 -4.48
CA LYS A 258 17.71 10.35 -5.61
C LYS A 258 18.47 10.70 -6.88
N ASP A 259 18.27 9.87 -7.91
CA ASP A 259 18.75 10.19 -9.25
C ASP A 259 18.24 11.58 -9.68
N PRO A 260 19.09 12.44 -10.29
CA PRO A 260 18.70 13.79 -10.71
C PRO A 260 17.47 13.86 -11.62
N ASP A 261 17.23 12.80 -12.41
CA ASP A 261 16.08 12.73 -13.31
C ASP A 261 14.81 12.17 -12.61
N PHE A 262 14.95 11.70 -11.35
CA PHE A 262 13.85 11.02 -10.64
C PHE A 262 12.63 11.94 -10.44
N LYS A 263 12.84 13.21 -10.15
CA LYS A 263 11.75 14.16 -9.89
C LYS A 263 10.77 14.25 -11.08
N GLU A 264 11.30 14.47 -12.28
CA GLU A 264 10.48 14.58 -13.49
C GLU A 264 9.90 13.21 -13.90
N ALA A 265 10.67 12.14 -13.70
CA ALA A 265 10.20 10.78 -13.92
C ALA A 265 9.04 10.42 -12.98
N TYR A 266 9.09 10.83 -11.72
CA TYR A 266 8.02 10.62 -10.74
C TYR A 266 6.75 11.40 -11.10
N LYS A 267 6.88 12.68 -11.50
CA LYS A 267 5.74 13.46 -12.00
C LYS A 267 5.08 12.82 -13.22
N ASN A 268 5.90 12.32 -14.15
CA ASN A 268 5.39 11.61 -15.32
C ASN A 268 4.67 10.31 -14.93
N TRP A 269 5.24 9.53 -14.00
CA TRP A 269 4.57 8.35 -13.47
C TRP A 269 3.21 8.68 -12.87
N LEU A 270 3.13 9.64 -11.95
CA LEU A 270 1.86 10.06 -11.35
C LEU A 270 0.83 10.53 -12.38
N SER A 271 1.30 11.12 -13.50
CA SER A 271 0.43 11.63 -14.57
C SER A 271 -0.06 10.53 -15.51
N THR A 272 0.63 9.40 -15.62
CA THR A 272 0.37 8.37 -16.63
C THR A 272 -0.02 7.02 -16.02
N GLY A 273 0.26 6.80 -14.76
CA GLY A 273 0.14 5.47 -14.13
C GLY A 273 1.17 4.46 -14.65
N VAL A 274 2.26 4.92 -15.28
CA VAL A 274 3.28 4.05 -15.88
C VAL A 274 4.64 4.32 -15.24
N HIS A 275 5.27 3.25 -14.76
CA HIS A 275 6.59 3.35 -14.15
C HIS A 275 7.61 3.91 -15.15
N TRP A 276 8.46 4.83 -14.70
CA TRP A 276 9.45 5.50 -15.53
C TRP A 276 10.44 4.54 -16.23
N LYS A 277 10.80 3.41 -15.61
CA LYS A 277 11.64 2.38 -16.22
C LYS A 277 10.96 1.63 -17.38
N ALA A 278 9.64 1.62 -17.47
CA ALA A 278 8.93 0.98 -18.57
C ALA A 278 9.25 1.61 -19.94
N HIS A 279 9.75 2.85 -19.96
CA HIS A 279 10.19 3.55 -21.16
C HIS A 279 11.66 3.27 -21.55
N LEU A 280 12.44 2.61 -20.69
CA LEU A 280 13.86 2.35 -20.92
C LEU A 280 14.15 1.02 -21.66
N GLY A 281 13.10 0.27 -22.02
CA GLY A 281 13.20 -0.88 -22.95
C GLY A 281 14.16 -1.98 -22.46
N HIS A 282 13.89 -2.56 -21.31
CA HIS A 282 14.58 -3.77 -20.85
C HIS A 282 13.67 -4.98 -20.89
#